data_923a1612c6906f22bd72f24eabcb5f53
#
_entry.id   923a1612c6906f22bd72f24eabcb5f53
#
_cell.length_a   1.000
_cell.length_b   1.000
_cell.length_c   1.000
_cell.angle_alpha   90.00
_cell.angle_beta   90.00
_cell.angle_gamma   90.00
#
_symmetry.space_group_name_H-M   'P 1'
#
loop_
_entity.id
_entity.type
_entity.pdbx_description
1 polymer ?
#
loop_
_entity_poly.entity_id
_entity_poly.type
_entity_poly.pdbx_seq_one_letter_code
_entity_poly.pdbx_strand_id
1 'polypeptide(L)'
;MDDFFLDIAYKNKTVRFKVVNPDAPLSTLVDNLRHAIGEDGRLIFDFPSIDQTGAPLDYFFGKEDPDVHEIRVMRPRIGHEDQKLKDYNVRNGDLVYLVPDPLPG
;
A
#
# COMPACT_ATOMS: atom_id res chain seq x y z
N MET A 1 -23.24 -4.81 5.08
CA MET A 1 -21.84 -4.38 5.27
C MET A 1 -21.31 -3.81 4.00
N ASP A 2 -20.82 -2.58 4.06
CA ASP A 2 -20.28 -1.94 2.87
C ASP A 2 -18.89 -2.46 2.58
N ASP A 3 -18.61 -2.70 1.30
CA ASP A 3 -17.27 -3.08 0.88
C ASP A 3 -16.31 -1.91 1.06
N PHE A 4 -15.07 -2.21 1.37
CA PHE A 4 -14.02 -1.21 1.51
C PHE A 4 -13.10 -1.27 0.30
N PHE A 5 -12.98 -0.14 -0.41
CA PHE A 5 -12.15 -0.04 -1.60
C PHE A 5 -11.08 1.05 -1.42
N LEU A 6 -9.94 0.83 -2.02
CA LEU A 6 -8.91 1.86 -2.18
C LEU A 6 -8.54 1.96 -3.65
N ASP A 7 -8.30 3.17 -4.11
CA ASP A 7 -7.63 3.39 -5.38
C ASP A 7 -6.12 3.42 -5.10
N ILE A 8 -5.40 2.49 -5.69
CA ILE A 8 -3.96 2.34 -5.44
C ILE A 8 -3.21 2.71 -6.69
N ALA A 9 -2.34 3.70 -6.56
CA ALA A 9 -1.47 4.15 -7.65
C ALA A 9 -0.06 3.61 -7.46
N TYR A 10 0.47 3.02 -8.52
CA TYR A 10 1.84 2.54 -8.56
C TYR A 10 2.40 2.77 -9.96
N LYS A 11 3.50 3.54 -10.05
CA LYS A 11 4.03 3.99 -11.33
C LYS A 11 2.94 4.72 -12.11
N ASN A 12 2.64 4.30 -13.33
CA ASN A 12 1.65 4.96 -14.18
C ASN A 12 0.28 4.26 -14.17
N LYS A 13 0.03 3.42 -13.16
CA LYS A 13 -1.17 2.61 -13.09
C LYS A 13 -1.92 2.89 -11.80
N THR A 14 -3.23 3.08 -11.90
CA THR A 14 -4.12 3.19 -10.73
C THR A 14 -5.19 2.12 -10.84
N VAL A 15 -5.36 1.33 -9.79
CA VAL A 15 -6.32 0.24 -9.78
C VAL A 15 -7.14 0.32 -8.51
N ARG A 16 -8.45 0.05 -8.63
CA ARG A 16 -9.33 -0.06 -7.45
C ARG A 16 -9.13 -1.44 -6.82
N PHE A 17 -8.75 -1.43 -5.57
CA PHE A 17 -8.46 -2.65 -4.82
C PHE A 17 -9.48 -2.82 -3.70
N LYS A 18 -10.12 -4.00 -3.65
CA LYS A 18 -11.05 -4.33 -2.57
C LYS A 18 -10.26 -4.80 -1.36
N VAL A 19 -10.43 -4.10 -0.25
CA VAL A 19 -9.79 -4.46 1.02
C VAL A 19 -10.73 -5.40 1.77
N VAL A 20 -10.34 -6.65 1.89
CA VAL A 20 -11.18 -7.68 2.51
C VAL A 20 -11.33 -7.41 4.01
N ASN A 21 -10.26 -6.99 4.65
CA ASN A 21 -10.26 -6.67 6.07
C ASN A 21 -9.56 -5.33 6.32
N PRO A 22 -10.31 -4.21 6.37
CA PRO A 22 -9.70 -2.89 6.59
C PRO A 22 -9.10 -2.72 7.99
N ASP A 23 -9.40 -3.62 8.92
CA ASP A 23 -8.81 -3.62 10.26
C ASP A 23 -7.53 -4.45 10.35
N ALA A 24 -7.08 -5.04 9.24
CA ALA A 24 -5.81 -5.76 9.23
C ALA A 24 -4.63 -4.80 9.30
N PRO A 25 -3.48 -5.24 9.84
CA PRO A 25 -2.26 -4.43 9.80
C PRO A 25 -1.87 -4.06 8.36
N LEU A 26 -1.23 -2.89 8.20
CA LEU A 26 -0.84 -2.40 6.89
C LEU A 26 0.06 -3.38 6.13
N SER A 27 0.96 -4.04 6.82
CA SER A 27 1.85 -5.04 6.20
C SER A 27 1.06 -6.19 5.57
N THR A 28 -0.03 -6.61 6.22
CA THR A 28 -0.93 -7.65 5.69
C THR A 28 -1.60 -7.17 4.41
N LEU A 29 -2.03 -5.90 4.37
CA LEU A 29 -2.68 -5.35 3.19
C LEU A 29 -1.72 -5.23 2.01
N VAL A 30 -0.48 -4.84 2.25
CA VAL A 30 0.56 -4.80 1.20
C VAL A 30 0.83 -6.22 0.69
N ASP A 31 0.91 -7.19 1.60
CA ASP A 31 1.13 -8.59 1.23
C ASP A 31 -0.03 -9.13 0.39
N ASN A 32 -1.27 -8.81 0.78
CA ASN A 32 -2.45 -9.19 0.01
C ASN A 32 -2.41 -8.57 -1.40
N LEU A 33 -1.99 -7.32 -1.52
CA LEU A 33 -1.86 -6.65 -2.80
C LEU A 33 -0.81 -7.32 -3.68
N ARG A 34 0.28 -7.80 -3.08
CA ARG A 34 1.35 -8.50 -3.80
C ARG A 34 0.84 -9.75 -4.51
N HIS A 35 -0.18 -10.39 -3.95
CA HIS A 35 -0.76 -11.61 -4.50
C HIS A 35 -2.09 -11.37 -5.22
N ALA A 36 -2.53 -10.13 -5.33
CA ALA A 36 -3.82 -9.82 -5.94
C ALA A 36 -3.77 -10.00 -7.45
N ILE A 37 -4.76 -10.71 -7.97
CA ILE A 37 -4.86 -11.03 -9.40
C ILE A 37 -6.05 -10.30 -9.99
N GLY A 38 -5.83 -9.65 -11.14
CA GLY A 38 -6.89 -8.99 -11.87
C GLY A 38 -7.76 -9.96 -12.67
N GLU A 39 -8.76 -9.42 -13.34
CA GLU A 39 -9.72 -10.21 -14.12
C GLU A 39 -9.04 -10.95 -15.27
N ASP A 40 -7.90 -10.44 -15.75
CA ASP A 40 -7.14 -11.07 -16.84
C ASP A 40 -6.23 -12.21 -16.36
N GLY A 41 -6.28 -12.56 -15.08
CA GLY A 41 -5.44 -13.62 -14.50
C GLY A 41 -4.01 -13.21 -14.20
N ARG A 42 -3.69 -11.95 -14.34
CA ARG A 42 -2.35 -11.42 -14.04
C ARG A 42 -2.35 -10.69 -12.71
N LEU A 43 -1.16 -10.54 -12.12
CA LEU A 43 -1.02 -9.72 -10.92
C LEU A 43 -1.48 -8.29 -11.21
N ILE A 44 -2.24 -7.74 -10.27
CA ILE A 44 -2.70 -6.33 -10.39
C ILE A 44 -1.49 -5.41 -10.48
N PHE A 45 -0.54 -5.60 -9.58
CA PHE A 45 0.75 -4.92 -9.65
C PHE A 45 1.86 -5.95 -9.52
N ASP A 46 2.85 -5.83 -10.38
CA ASP A 46 4.07 -6.62 -10.30
C ASP A 46 5.18 -5.71 -9.76
N PHE A 47 5.47 -5.86 -8.47
CA PHE A 47 6.50 -5.04 -7.85
C PHE A 47 7.61 -5.92 -7.28
N PRO A 48 8.86 -5.61 -7.60
CA PRO A 48 9.99 -6.45 -7.22
C PRO A 48 10.24 -6.43 -5.72
N SER A 49 10.77 -7.53 -5.20
CA SER A 49 11.13 -7.64 -3.79
C SER A 49 12.58 -7.21 -3.50
N ILE A 50 13.36 -6.97 -4.56
CA ILE A 50 14.74 -6.49 -4.46
C ILE A 50 14.95 -5.35 -5.45
N ASP A 51 15.90 -4.46 -5.15
CA ASP A 51 16.29 -3.39 -6.07
C ASP A 51 17.33 -3.89 -7.08
N GLN A 52 17.83 -2.96 -7.93
CA GLN A 52 18.81 -3.30 -8.96
C GLN A 52 20.15 -3.77 -8.39
N THR A 53 20.45 -3.45 -7.15
CA THR A 53 21.67 -3.88 -6.48
C THR A 53 21.51 -5.19 -5.71
N GLY A 54 20.27 -5.74 -5.67
CA GLY A 54 19.97 -6.96 -4.92
C GLY A 54 19.58 -6.69 -3.48
N ALA A 55 19.48 -5.44 -3.05
CA ALA A 55 19.05 -5.09 -1.69
C ALA A 55 17.54 -5.26 -1.54
N PRO A 56 17.04 -5.71 -0.36
CA PRO A 56 15.62 -5.87 -0.15
C PRO A 56 14.84 -4.56 -0.27
N LEU A 57 13.65 -4.65 -0.86
CA LEU A 57 12.72 -3.54 -0.95
C LEU A 57 11.47 -3.88 -0.14
N ASP A 58 11.09 -2.96 0.75
CA ASP A 58 9.77 -2.97 1.34
C ASP A 58 8.87 -2.00 0.59
N TYR A 59 7.57 -2.21 0.73
CA TYR A 59 6.57 -1.32 0.15
C TYR A 59 5.62 -0.87 1.24
N PHE A 60 5.27 0.40 1.16
CA PHE A 60 4.34 1.01 2.08
C PHE A 60 3.26 1.74 1.31
N PHE A 61 2.12 1.94 1.92
CA PHE A 61 1.14 2.87 1.38
C PHE A 61 1.55 4.29 1.72
N GLY A 62 1.28 5.20 0.81
CA GLY A 62 1.48 6.61 1.03
C GLY A 62 0.21 7.37 0.72
N LYS A 63 -0.03 8.45 1.42
CA LYS A 63 -1.18 9.32 1.20
C LYS A 63 -0.69 10.74 0.97
N GLU A 64 -1.25 11.42 -0.04
CA GLU A 64 -0.89 12.80 -0.31
C GLU A 64 -1.41 13.72 0.79
N ASP A 65 -0.52 14.55 1.32
CA ASP A 65 -0.89 15.60 2.24
C ASP A 65 -1.33 16.82 1.42
N PRO A 66 -2.61 17.22 1.48
CA PRO A 66 -3.11 18.32 0.65
C PRO A 66 -2.50 19.67 0.97
N ASP A 67 -1.96 19.84 2.19
CA ASP A 67 -1.40 21.13 2.60
C ASP A 67 -0.02 21.39 2.00
N VAL A 68 0.77 20.34 1.79
CA VAL A 68 2.15 20.46 1.28
C VAL A 68 2.35 19.74 -0.06
N HIS A 69 1.35 19.04 -0.57
CA HIS A 69 1.41 18.27 -1.81
C HIS A 69 2.53 17.23 -1.84
N GLU A 70 2.86 16.69 -0.68
CA GLU A 70 3.84 15.62 -0.54
C GLU A 70 3.16 14.32 -0.15
N ILE A 71 3.77 13.21 -0.55
CA ILE A 71 3.28 11.88 -0.18
C ILE A 71 3.90 11.50 1.16
N ARG A 72 3.03 11.29 2.15
CA ARG A 72 3.45 10.78 3.44
C ARG A 72 3.35 9.28 3.46
N VAL A 73 4.46 8.62 3.70
CA VAL A 73 4.53 7.16 3.76
C VAL A 73 3.99 6.71 5.12
N MET A 74 3.07 5.76 5.08
CA MET A 74 2.47 5.19 6.28
C MET A 74 3.39 4.11 6.83
N ARG A 75 4.35 4.51 7.66
CA ARG A 75 5.30 3.61 8.31
C ARG A 75 4.89 3.39 9.76
N PRO A 76 4.57 2.15 10.15
CA PRO A 76 4.34 1.87 11.55
C PRO A 76 5.60 2.15 12.39
N ARG A 77 5.41 2.69 13.57
CA ARG A 77 6.51 2.88 14.51
C ARG A 77 6.93 1.53 15.08
N ILE A 78 8.18 1.44 15.51
CA ILE A 78 8.67 0.25 16.22
C ILE A 78 7.80 0.03 17.45
N GLY A 79 7.27 -1.21 17.58
CA GLY A 79 6.33 -1.54 18.65
C GLY A 79 4.87 -1.29 18.29
N HIS A 80 4.59 -0.70 17.13
CA HIS A 80 3.23 -0.41 16.66
C HIS A 80 3.00 -0.95 15.25
N GLU A 81 3.54 -2.12 14.97
CA GLU A 81 3.48 -2.75 13.64
C GLU A 81 2.07 -3.20 13.26
N ASP A 82 1.15 -3.19 14.21
CA ASP A 82 -0.26 -3.53 13.98
C ASP A 82 -1.11 -2.33 13.55
N GLN A 83 -0.49 -1.17 13.26
CA GLN A 83 -1.23 0.00 12.80
C GLN A 83 -2.01 -0.30 11.53
N LYS A 84 -3.18 0.33 11.44
CA LYS A 84 -4.21 0.06 10.42
C LYS A 84 -4.45 1.31 9.58
N LEU A 85 -5.22 1.16 8.50
CA LEU A 85 -5.59 2.28 7.65
C LEU A 85 -6.25 3.41 8.44
N LYS A 86 -7.14 3.10 9.37
CA LYS A 86 -7.83 4.11 10.17
C LYS A 86 -6.89 4.96 11.02
N ASP A 87 -5.74 4.42 11.41
CA ASP A 87 -4.75 5.15 12.20
C ASP A 87 -4.10 6.28 11.38
N TYR A 88 -4.24 6.23 10.06
CA TYR A 88 -3.72 7.23 9.13
C TYR A 88 -4.84 8.02 8.44
N ASN A 89 -6.06 7.93 8.93
CA ASN A 89 -7.23 8.62 8.38
C ASN A 89 -7.54 8.21 6.94
N VAL A 90 -7.27 6.97 6.57
CA VAL A 90 -7.61 6.44 5.26
C VAL A 90 -9.03 5.87 5.30
N ARG A 91 -9.86 6.31 4.38
CA ARG A 91 -11.28 5.97 4.31
C ARG A 91 -11.59 5.20 3.03
N ASN A 92 -12.75 4.59 3.00
CA ASN A 92 -13.25 3.91 1.82
C ASN A 92 -13.26 4.86 0.60
N GLY A 93 -12.66 4.42 -0.49
CA GLY A 93 -12.58 5.20 -1.72
C GLY A 93 -11.38 6.13 -1.82
N ASP A 94 -10.56 6.22 -0.79
CA ASP A 94 -9.38 7.09 -0.82
C ASP A 94 -8.35 6.60 -1.83
N LEU A 95 -7.57 7.56 -2.35
CA LEU A 95 -6.40 7.27 -3.18
C LEU A 95 -5.18 7.13 -2.30
N VAL A 96 -4.48 6.03 -2.45
CA VAL A 96 -3.18 5.80 -1.80
C VAL A 96 -2.16 5.40 -2.85
N TYR A 97 -0.89 5.61 -2.52
CA TYR A 97 0.22 5.26 -3.41
C TYR A 97 0.97 4.07 -2.83
N LEU A 98 1.43 3.20 -3.70
CA LEU A 98 2.34 2.12 -3.30
C LEU A 98 3.76 2.65 -3.49
N VAL A 99 4.49 2.80 -2.39
CA VAL A 99 5.79 3.46 -2.35
C VAL A 99 6.87 2.43 -2.02
N PRO A 100 7.83 2.21 -2.92
CA PRO A 100 8.98 1.38 -2.58
C PRO A 100 9.89 2.12 -1.61
N ASP A 101 10.38 1.42 -0.62
CA ASP A 101 11.24 1.99 0.41
C ASP A 101 12.41 1.07 0.66
N PRO A 102 13.63 1.43 0.19
CA PRO A 102 14.80 0.60 0.44
C PRO A 102 15.06 0.48 1.93
N LEU A 103 15.27 -0.75 2.40
CA LEU A 103 15.64 -0.97 3.78
C LEU A 103 17.05 -0.44 4.01
N PRO A 104 17.30 0.26 5.13
CA PRO A 104 18.66 0.68 5.47
C PRO A 104 19.55 -0.55 5.59
N GLY A 105 20.59 -0.54 4.82
CA GLY A 105 21.56 -1.64 4.77
C GLY A 105 22.47 -1.68 5.97
#